data_ac744fe6846ad6cf90b35215ce4fddfa
#
_entry.id   ac744fe6846ad6cf90b35215ce4fddfa
#
_cell.length_a   1.000
_cell.length_b   1.000
_cell.length_c   1.000
_cell.angle_alpha   90.00
_cell.angle_beta   90.00
_cell.angle_gamma   90.00
#
_symmetry.space_group_name_H-M   'P 1'
#
loop_
_entity.id
_entity.type
_entity.pdbx_description
1 polymer ?
#
loop_
_entity_poly.entity_id
_entity_poly.type
_entity_poly.pdbx_seq_one_letter_code
_entity_poly.pdbx_strand_id
1 'polypeptide(L)'
;TYDYLTKMIISPVTLFIVCILIAITYGLGSGSASSASMLEIIVWSVFTLLVVLNGFLYFFGIEITTYFDKFLQGKTTIGVDVEDKGLRDQVFHIRDNKYTYPDSQAICKAYGARLATYNEIEEAYNKGAEWCSYGWSDAELALFPTQYDTWKKKQNNNTCANDSGNDCGRPGVNGGYIANPLVRFGVNCFGSKPRITGDD
;
A
#
# COMPACT_ATOMS: atom_id res chain seq x y z
N THR A 1 11.59 -23.66 8.33
CA THR A 1 13.05 -23.43 8.63
C THR A 1 13.70 -22.51 7.61
N TYR A 2 13.33 -22.59 6.36
CA TYR A 2 13.90 -21.78 5.25
C TYR A 2 13.54 -20.29 5.40
N ASP A 3 12.30 -19.99 5.76
CA ASP A 3 11.77 -18.62 5.92
C ASP A 3 12.43 -17.87 7.09
N TYR A 4 12.86 -18.59 8.11
CA TYR A 4 13.55 -18.02 9.27
C TYR A 4 14.99 -17.61 8.95
N LEU A 5 15.69 -18.44 8.16
CA LEU A 5 17.07 -18.18 7.73
C LEU A 5 17.12 -16.97 6.78
N THR A 6 16.17 -16.82 5.86
CA THR A 6 16.11 -15.71 4.92
C THR A 6 15.85 -14.38 5.63
N LYS A 7 14.91 -14.35 6.58
CA LYS A 7 14.67 -13.17 7.44
C LYS A 7 15.85 -12.80 8.33
N MET A 8 16.63 -13.80 8.73
CA MET A 8 17.81 -13.59 9.58
C MET A 8 18.99 -12.99 8.79
N ILE A 9 19.20 -13.42 7.55
CA ILE A 9 20.30 -12.94 6.68
C ILE A 9 20.10 -11.47 6.25
N ILE A 10 18.86 -11.02 6.10
CA ILE A 10 18.49 -9.67 5.63
C ILE A 10 18.13 -8.74 6.81
N SER A 11 18.40 -9.13 8.05
CA SER A 11 18.08 -8.28 9.21
C SER A 11 19.16 -7.21 9.43
N PRO A 12 18.80 -6.00 9.93
CA PRO A 12 19.78 -4.97 10.31
C PRO A 12 20.79 -5.47 11.33
N VAL A 13 20.41 -6.46 12.15
CA VAL A 13 21.27 -7.07 13.17
C VAL A 13 22.41 -7.87 12.54
N THR A 14 22.14 -8.66 11.47
CA THR A 14 23.20 -9.39 10.75
C THR A 14 24.18 -8.45 10.07
N LEU A 15 23.68 -7.36 9.51
CA LEU A 15 24.52 -6.33 8.89
C LEU A 15 25.45 -5.68 9.94
N PHE A 16 24.93 -5.42 11.14
CA PHE A 16 25.70 -4.87 12.26
C PHE A 16 26.76 -5.86 12.76
N ILE A 17 26.42 -7.15 12.86
CA ILE A 17 27.38 -8.22 13.23
C ILE A 17 28.50 -8.32 12.20
N VAL A 18 28.18 -8.27 10.90
CA VAL A 18 29.19 -8.30 9.82
C VAL A 18 30.10 -7.08 9.89
N CYS A 19 29.56 -5.88 10.15
CA CYS A 19 30.36 -4.67 10.38
C CYS A 19 31.36 -4.83 11.54
N ILE A 20 30.91 -5.41 12.66
CA ILE A 20 31.78 -5.67 13.83
C ILE A 20 32.88 -6.65 13.46
N LEU A 21 32.56 -7.74 12.75
CA LEU A 21 33.54 -8.74 12.32
C LEU A 21 34.60 -8.14 11.38
N ILE A 22 34.19 -7.26 10.46
CA ILE A 22 35.10 -6.52 9.59
C ILE A 22 36.00 -5.59 10.41
N ALA A 23 35.45 -4.85 11.38
CA ALA A 23 36.22 -3.95 12.24
C ALA A 23 37.26 -4.73 13.08
N ILE A 24 36.92 -5.93 13.58
CA ILE A 24 37.82 -6.80 14.32
C ILE A 24 38.94 -7.31 13.40
N THR A 25 38.63 -7.74 12.17
CA THR A 25 39.67 -8.21 11.21
C THR A 25 40.66 -7.11 10.83
N TYR A 26 40.17 -5.86 10.69
CA TYR A 26 41.04 -4.70 10.46
C TYR A 26 41.87 -4.32 11.69
N GLY A 27 41.29 -4.40 12.89
CA GLY A 27 41.98 -4.08 14.14
C GLY A 27 43.10 -5.07 14.51
N LEU A 28 42.98 -6.33 14.10
CA LEU A 28 43.96 -7.37 14.36
C LEU A 28 45.02 -7.47 13.21
N GLY A 29 44.77 -6.88 12.03
CA GLY A 29 45.60 -6.99 10.85
C GLY A 29 46.59 -5.84 10.61
N SER A 30 46.81 -4.91 11.57
CA SER A 30 47.68 -3.75 11.38
C SER A 30 49.19 -4.09 11.39
N GLY A 31 49.63 -4.83 10.40
CA GLY A 31 51.04 -5.14 10.23
C GLY A 31 51.39 -5.56 8.80
N SER A 32 51.78 -4.58 8.00
CA SER A 32 52.34 -4.68 6.64
C SER A 32 51.36 -4.50 5.47
N ALA A 33 51.52 -3.35 4.84
CA ALA A 33 50.94 -3.03 3.53
C ALA A 33 51.56 -3.89 2.45
N SER A 34 50.90 -5.00 2.07
CA SER A 34 51.17 -5.63 0.77
C SER A 34 49.97 -6.50 0.37
N SER A 35 49.33 -6.12 -0.74
CA SER A 35 48.28 -6.83 -1.48
C SER A 35 47.14 -7.38 -0.59
N ALA A 36 45.95 -6.82 -0.76
CA ALA A 36 44.73 -7.32 -0.14
C ALA A 36 44.68 -8.85 -0.24
N SER A 37 44.58 -9.52 0.89
CA SER A 37 44.46 -10.98 0.93
C SER A 37 43.20 -11.39 0.18
N MET A 38 43.24 -12.52 -0.55
CA MET A 38 42.05 -13.08 -1.22
C MET A 38 40.84 -13.11 -0.30
N LEU A 39 41.05 -13.39 0.98
CA LEU A 39 40.05 -13.45 2.02
C LEU A 39 39.42 -12.06 2.28
N GLU A 40 40.20 -11.00 2.23
CA GLU A 40 39.76 -9.61 2.39
C GLU A 40 38.86 -9.17 1.23
N ILE A 41 39.24 -9.53 0.00
CA ILE A 41 38.40 -9.25 -1.19
C ILE A 41 37.05 -9.98 -1.10
N ILE A 42 37.04 -11.23 -0.66
CA ILE A 42 35.80 -12.02 -0.47
C ILE A 42 34.91 -11.38 0.58
N VAL A 43 35.48 -11.01 1.73
CA VAL A 43 34.72 -10.37 2.83
C VAL A 43 34.08 -9.05 2.38
N TRP A 44 34.83 -8.20 1.67
CA TRP A 44 34.30 -6.95 1.13
C TRP A 44 33.23 -7.17 0.06
N SER A 45 33.40 -8.18 -0.79
CA SER A 45 32.39 -8.52 -1.81
C SER A 45 31.07 -8.97 -1.17
N VAL A 46 31.14 -9.84 -0.17
CA VAL A 46 29.95 -10.30 0.57
C VAL A 46 29.29 -9.14 1.33
N PHE A 47 30.07 -8.28 1.98
CA PHE A 47 29.55 -7.11 2.68
C PHE A 47 28.82 -6.15 1.73
N THR A 48 29.45 -5.82 0.59
CA THR A 48 28.84 -4.94 -0.41
C THR A 48 27.55 -5.54 -0.96
N LEU A 49 27.52 -6.84 -1.23
CA LEU A 49 26.34 -7.55 -1.68
C LEU A 49 25.22 -7.46 -0.64
N LEU A 50 25.51 -7.69 0.65
CA LEU A 50 24.52 -7.60 1.72
C LEU A 50 23.98 -6.17 1.88
N VAL A 51 24.81 -5.13 1.77
CA VAL A 51 24.38 -3.74 1.83
C VAL A 51 23.46 -3.41 0.66
N VAL A 52 23.80 -3.85 -0.55
CA VAL A 52 22.97 -3.63 -1.74
C VAL A 52 21.61 -4.35 -1.58
N LEU A 53 21.61 -5.62 -1.17
CA LEU A 53 20.38 -6.39 -0.95
C LEU A 53 19.47 -5.76 0.11
N ASN A 54 20.06 -5.30 1.24
CA ASN A 54 19.28 -4.61 2.28
C ASN A 54 18.79 -3.24 1.81
N GLY A 55 19.58 -2.51 1.01
CA GLY A 55 19.17 -1.25 0.41
C GLY A 55 17.97 -1.43 -0.53
N PHE A 56 17.99 -2.43 -1.39
CA PHE A 56 16.86 -2.74 -2.27
C PHE A 56 15.60 -3.11 -1.49
N LEU A 57 15.73 -3.94 -0.44
CA LEU A 57 14.61 -4.30 0.43
C LEU A 57 14.01 -3.07 1.13
N TYR A 58 14.88 -2.19 1.67
CA TYR A 58 14.46 -1.02 2.43
C TYR A 58 13.82 0.06 1.56
N PHE A 59 14.44 0.39 0.39
CA PHE A 59 13.97 1.48 -0.47
C PHE A 59 12.86 1.07 -1.44
N PHE A 60 12.87 -0.18 -1.91
CA PHE A 60 11.96 -0.62 -2.97
C PHE A 60 10.96 -1.68 -2.49
N GLY A 61 11.11 -2.21 -1.28
CA GLY A 61 10.26 -3.30 -0.77
C GLY A 61 10.35 -4.60 -1.60
N ILE A 62 11.44 -4.76 -2.38
CA ILE A 62 11.62 -5.89 -3.31
C ILE A 62 12.38 -7.00 -2.59
N GLU A 63 11.75 -8.15 -2.41
CA GLU A 63 12.42 -9.37 -1.91
C GLU A 63 13.21 -10.05 -3.04
N ILE A 64 14.47 -9.66 -3.22
CA ILE A 64 15.35 -10.20 -4.28
C ILE A 64 15.58 -11.72 -4.15
N THR A 65 15.48 -12.27 -2.94
CA THR A 65 15.61 -13.71 -2.66
C THR A 65 14.63 -14.56 -3.46
N THR A 66 13.39 -14.09 -3.63
CA THR A 66 12.36 -14.77 -4.42
C THR A 66 12.71 -14.83 -5.91
N TYR A 67 13.41 -13.84 -6.41
CA TYR A 67 13.89 -13.81 -7.81
C TYR A 67 15.07 -14.75 -8.02
N PHE A 68 15.98 -14.85 -7.03
CA PHE A 68 17.14 -15.74 -7.12
C PHE A 68 16.73 -17.21 -7.12
N ASP A 69 15.73 -17.59 -6.32
CA ASP A 69 15.18 -18.95 -6.31
C ASP A 69 14.49 -19.32 -7.64
N LYS A 70 13.73 -18.37 -8.22
CA LYS A 70 13.11 -18.56 -9.55
C LYS A 70 14.14 -18.66 -10.66
N PHE A 71 15.22 -17.91 -10.59
CA PHE A 71 16.34 -17.97 -11.53
C PHE A 71 17.09 -19.32 -11.47
N LEU A 72 17.37 -19.81 -10.26
CA LEU A 72 18.02 -21.11 -10.05
C LEU A 72 17.14 -22.30 -10.48
N GLN A 73 15.82 -22.15 -10.45
CA GLN A 73 14.85 -23.17 -10.91
C GLN A 73 14.60 -23.13 -12.43
N GLY A 74 15.30 -22.27 -13.19
CA GLY A 74 15.18 -22.18 -14.63
C GLY A 74 13.80 -21.70 -15.15
N LYS A 75 12.97 -21.14 -14.29
CA LYS A 75 11.69 -20.52 -14.67
C LYS A 75 11.91 -19.03 -14.94
N THR A 76 12.44 -18.70 -16.11
CA THR A 76 12.52 -17.33 -16.63
C THR A 76 11.16 -16.85 -17.12
N THR A 77 10.25 -16.58 -16.22
CA THR A 77 9.19 -15.60 -16.48
C THR A 77 9.63 -14.35 -15.74
N ILE A 78 10.14 -13.35 -16.48
CA ILE A 78 10.33 -11.99 -15.99
C ILE A 78 8.94 -11.35 -15.90
N GLY A 79 8.10 -11.90 -15.03
CA GLY A 79 7.03 -11.17 -14.43
C GLY A 79 7.66 -10.47 -13.25
N VAL A 80 7.87 -9.17 -13.35
CA VAL A 80 8.10 -8.35 -12.17
C VAL A 80 6.75 -8.34 -11.44
N ASP A 81 6.45 -9.41 -10.70
CA ASP A 81 5.51 -9.34 -9.63
C ASP A 81 6.20 -8.49 -8.56
N VAL A 82 6.16 -7.19 -8.78
CA VAL A 82 6.24 -6.25 -7.68
C VAL A 82 5.02 -6.61 -6.85
N GLU A 83 5.21 -7.46 -5.84
CA GLU A 83 4.24 -7.57 -4.77
C GLU A 83 4.08 -6.15 -4.26
N ASP A 84 2.97 -5.54 -4.62
CA ASP A 84 2.67 -4.11 -4.45
C ASP A 84 2.41 -3.81 -2.96
N LYS A 85 3.36 -4.23 -2.10
CA LYS A 85 3.44 -3.83 -0.68
C LYS A 85 3.67 -2.33 -0.50
N GLY A 86 3.80 -1.61 -1.61
CA GLY A 86 3.93 -0.16 -1.63
C GLY A 86 2.64 0.59 -1.93
N LEU A 87 1.64 -0.03 -2.51
CA LEU A 87 0.29 0.50 -2.55
C LEU A 87 -0.42 0.04 -1.27
N ARG A 88 -0.25 0.85 -0.23
CA ARG A 88 -0.97 0.67 1.03
C ARG A 88 -2.44 0.51 0.71
N ASP A 89 -3.08 -0.45 1.36
CA ASP A 89 -4.53 -0.57 1.32
C ASP A 89 -5.14 0.79 1.57
N GLN A 90 -6.06 1.18 0.71
CA GLN A 90 -6.72 2.46 0.75
C GLN A 90 -8.21 2.29 0.46
N VAL A 91 -8.99 3.28 0.86
CA VAL A 91 -10.38 3.34 0.45
C VAL A 91 -10.45 3.76 -1.01
N PHE A 92 -11.24 3.04 -1.80
CA PHE A 92 -11.61 3.46 -3.15
C PHE A 92 -13.12 3.30 -3.35
N HIS A 93 -13.68 4.22 -4.12
CA HIS A 93 -15.10 4.28 -4.39
C HIS A 93 -15.41 3.77 -5.81
N ILE A 94 -16.30 2.79 -5.90
CA ILE A 94 -16.86 2.31 -7.16
C ILE A 94 -18.15 3.06 -7.40
N ARG A 95 -18.16 3.85 -8.46
CA ARG A 95 -19.33 4.65 -8.88
C ARG A 95 -20.43 3.76 -9.40
N ASP A 96 -21.53 4.36 -9.75
CA ASP A 96 -22.79 3.77 -10.16
C ASP A 96 -23.65 3.30 -8.99
N ASN A 97 -24.82 3.92 -8.85
CA ASN A 97 -25.80 3.56 -7.83
C ASN A 97 -26.61 2.31 -8.26
N LYS A 98 -25.91 1.20 -8.48
CA LYS A 98 -26.49 -0.05 -9.02
C LYS A 98 -26.48 -1.21 -8.03
N TYR A 99 -25.72 -1.10 -6.94
CA TYR A 99 -25.35 -2.20 -6.07
C TYR A 99 -26.15 -2.20 -4.79
N THR A 100 -26.73 -3.35 -4.46
CA THR A 100 -27.30 -3.62 -3.15
C THR A 100 -26.17 -3.90 -2.14
N TYR A 101 -26.47 -3.94 -0.84
CA TYR A 101 -25.46 -4.26 0.18
C TYR A 101 -24.80 -5.64 -0.05
N PRO A 102 -25.55 -6.74 -0.31
CA PRO A 102 -24.95 -8.03 -0.67
C PRO A 102 -24.07 -7.98 -1.94
N ASP A 103 -24.51 -7.25 -2.99
CA ASP A 103 -23.73 -7.06 -4.21
C ASP A 103 -22.41 -6.37 -3.91
N SER A 104 -22.42 -5.38 -3.02
CA SER A 104 -21.26 -4.57 -2.64
C SER A 104 -20.16 -5.41 -2.00
N GLN A 105 -20.53 -6.37 -1.15
CA GLN A 105 -19.58 -7.31 -0.55
C GLN A 105 -18.90 -8.18 -1.62
N ALA A 106 -19.69 -8.68 -2.57
CA ALA A 106 -19.19 -9.51 -3.67
C ALA A 106 -18.25 -8.73 -4.58
N ILE A 107 -18.59 -7.47 -4.88
CA ILE A 107 -17.79 -6.60 -5.74
C ILE A 107 -16.45 -6.27 -5.08
N CYS A 108 -16.41 -5.82 -3.82
CA CYS A 108 -15.13 -5.58 -3.15
C CYS A 108 -14.26 -6.85 -3.13
N LYS A 109 -14.88 -8.03 -2.88
CA LYS A 109 -14.17 -9.30 -2.91
C LYS A 109 -13.60 -9.64 -4.30
N ALA A 110 -14.30 -9.29 -5.37
CA ALA A 110 -13.81 -9.49 -6.74
C ALA A 110 -12.57 -8.65 -7.05
N TYR A 111 -12.42 -7.50 -6.40
CA TYR A 111 -11.22 -6.66 -6.46
C TYR A 111 -10.13 -7.06 -5.44
N GLY A 112 -10.26 -8.20 -4.75
CA GLY A 112 -9.32 -8.59 -3.69
C GLY A 112 -9.40 -7.69 -2.45
N ALA A 113 -10.50 -6.95 -2.29
CA ALA A 113 -10.74 -5.99 -1.22
C ALA A 113 -11.92 -6.43 -0.34
N ARG A 114 -12.25 -5.64 0.67
CA ARG A 114 -13.46 -5.76 1.48
C ARG A 114 -14.20 -4.42 1.57
N LEU A 115 -15.40 -4.40 2.12
CA LEU A 115 -16.07 -3.15 2.42
C LEU A 115 -15.22 -2.31 3.40
N ALA A 116 -15.18 -1.00 3.16
CA ALA A 116 -14.50 -0.06 4.02
C ALA A 116 -15.33 0.18 5.29
N THR A 117 -14.67 0.20 6.44
CA THR A 117 -15.27 0.61 7.71
C THR A 117 -15.43 2.13 7.79
N TYR A 118 -16.25 2.62 8.73
CA TYR A 118 -16.38 4.06 8.98
C TYR A 118 -15.03 4.72 9.28
N ASN A 119 -14.23 4.10 10.16
CA ASN A 119 -12.93 4.65 10.56
C ASN A 119 -11.96 4.78 9.37
N GLU A 120 -11.98 3.82 8.43
CA GLU A 120 -11.14 3.87 7.23
C GLU A 120 -11.57 4.98 6.27
N ILE A 121 -12.89 5.23 6.16
CA ILE A 121 -13.42 6.36 5.38
C ILE A 121 -13.07 7.69 6.04
N GLU A 122 -13.14 7.79 7.36
CA GLU A 122 -12.74 8.97 8.12
C GLU A 122 -11.22 9.22 7.99
N GLU A 123 -10.42 8.17 8.06
CA GLU A 123 -8.97 8.27 7.81
C GLU A 123 -8.67 8.70 6.37
N ALA A 124 -9.39 8.17 5.39
CA ALA A 124 -9.28 8.59 4.00
C ALA A 124 -9.67 10.07 3.82
N TYR A 125 -10.76 10.53 4.46
CA TYR A 125 -11.13 11.94 4.50
C TYR A 125 -10.01 12.82 5.06
N ASN A 126 -9.42 12.43 6.18
CA ASN A 126 -8.32 13.16 6.80
C ASN A 126 -7.06 13.21 5.91
N LYS A 127 -6.90 12.25 4.98
CA LYS A 127 -5.86 12.22 3.95
C LYS A 127 -6.24 12.93 2.65
N GLY A 128 -7.39 13.60 2.61
CA GLY A 128 -7.85 14.40 1.46
C GLY A 128 -8.76 13.65 0.49
N ALA A 129 -9.22 12.44 0.81
CA ALA A 129 -10.18 11.74 -0.04
C ALA A 129 -11.52 12.47 -0.11
N GLU A 130 -12.13 12.44 -1.28
CA GLU A 130 -13.40 13.10 -1.56
C GLU A 130 -14.14 12.42 -2.72
N TRP A 131 -15.45 12.19 -2.54
CA TRP A 131 -16.39 11.84 -3.62
C TRP A 131 -17.81 12.22 -3.21
N CYS A 132 -18.64 12.58 -4.17
CA CYS A 132 -19.99 13.09 -3.93
C CYS A 132 -21.03 12.04 -4.32
N SER A 133 -20.94 10.85 -3.77
CA SER A 133 -21.87 9.75 -4.02
C SER A 133 -21.89 8.79 -2.84
N TYR A 134 -23.07 8.35 -2.42
CA TYR A 134 -23.19 7.32 -1.40
C TYR A 134 -22.57 6.01 -1.89
N GLY A 135 -21.80 5.37 -1.02
CA GLY A 135 -21.25 4.04 -1.24
C GLY A 135 -21.54 3.15 -0.04
N TRP A 136 -22.00 1.92 -0.31
CA TRP A 136 -22.10 0.90 0.71
C TRP A 136 -20.76 0.66 1.37
N SER A 137 -20.76 0.69 2.67
CA SER A 137 -19.62 0.48 3.55
C SER A 137 -19.96 -0.61 4.55
N ASP A 138 -19.01 -1.03 5.37
CA ASP A 138 -19.25 -2.05 6.38
C ASP A 138 -20.38 -1.67 7.34
N ALA A 139 -21.02 -2.68 7.98
CA ALA A 139 -22.14 -2.52 8.90
C ALA A 139 -23.38 -1.82 8.30
N GLU A 140 -23.68 -2.05 7.03
CA GLU A 140 -24.84 -1.47 6.31
C GLU A 140 -24.86 0.08 6.33
N LEU A 141 -23.67 0.68 6.37
CA LEU A 141 -23.53 2.13 6.25
C LEU A 141 -23.45 2.54 4.78
N ALA A 142 -24.14 3.63 4.41
CA ALA A 142 -23.93 4.31 3.13
C ALA A 142 -23.23 5.64 3.41
N LEU A 143 -21.98 5.78 2.96
CA LEU A 143 -21.08 6.87 3.36
C LEU A 143 -20.40 7.53 2.16
N PHE A 144 -20.07 8.82 2.31
CA PHE A 144 -19.16 9.55 1.42
C PHE A 144 -18.48 10.71 2.15
N PRO A 145 -17.19 11.00 1.87
CA PRO A 145 -16.47 12.12 2.43
C PRO A 145 -16.57 13.36 1.54
N THR A 146 -16.65 14.55 2.15
CA THR A 146 -16.62 15.85 1.47
C THR A 146 -15.61 16.77 2.13
N GLN A 147 -14.66 17.30 1.35
CA GLN A 147 -13.65 18.22 1.85
C GLN A 147 -14.22 19.63 2.07
N TYR A 148 -13.69 20.33 3.09
CA TYR A 148 -14.14 21.67 3.45
C TYR A 148 -13.98 22.67 2.29
N ASP A 149 -12.87 22.61 1.58
CA ASP A 149 -12.58 23.55 0.49
C ASP A 149 -13.55 23.39 -0.68
N THR A 150 -13.93 22.17 -1.02
CA THR A 150 -14.93 21.88 -2.06
C THR A 150 -16.30 22.36 -1.64
N TRP A 151 -16.70 22.06 -0.41
CA TRP A 151 -17.96 22.57 0.14
C TRP A 151 -18.01 24.10 0.11
N LYS A 152 -16.94 24.78 0.59
CA LYS A 152 -16.85 26.24 0.60
C LYS A 152 -16.89 26.85 -0.80
N LYS A 153 -16.21 26.23 -1.78
CA LYS A 153 -16.28 26.69 -3.18
C LYS A 153 -17.70 26.60 -3.74
N LYS A 154 -18.43 25.53 -3.42
CA LYS A 154 -19.82 25.34 -3.84
C LYS A 154 -20.75 26.37 -3.21
N GLN A 155 -20.59 26.68 -1.93
CA GLN A 155 -21.35 27.73 -1.26
C GLN A 155 -21.15 29.10 -1.91
N ASN A 156 -19.94 29.44 -2.32
CA ASN A 156 -19.62 30.72 -2.93
C ASN A 156 -20.11 30.84 -4.39
N ASN A 157 -20.25 29.71 -5.10
CA ASN A 157 -20.68 29.68 -6.50
C ASN A 157 -22.20 29.63 -6.70
N ASN A 158 -22.96 29.45 -5.64
CA ASN A 158 -24.43 29.40 -5.68
C ASN A 158 -25.00 30.80 -5.82
N THR A 159 -25.07 31.32 -7.06
CA THR A 159 -25.74 32.56 -7.42
C THR A 159 -27.25 32.38 -7.62
N CYS A 160 -27.77 31.16 -7.55
CA CYS A 160 -29.20 30.87 -7.71
C CYS A 160 -29.86 30.61 -6.36
N ALA A 161 -30.87 31.38 -6.00
CA ALA A 161 -31.56 31.41 -4.70
C ALA A 161 -32.25 30.10 -4.26
N ASN A 162 -32.22 29.05 -5.09
CA ASN A 162 -32.92 27.78 -4.83
C ASN A 162 -31.98 26.56 -4.71
N ASP A 163 -30.68 26.76 -4.87
CA ASP A 163 -29.72 25.66 -4.75
C ASP A 163 -28.99 25.78 -3.41
N SER A 164 -29.27 24.87 -2.48
CA SER A 164 -28.78 24.92 -1.09
C SER A 164 -27.25 24.78 -0.96
N GLY A 165 -26.53 24.57 -2.06
CA GLY A 165 -25.06 24.39 -2.07
C GLY A 165 -24.57 23.14 -1.33
N ASN A 166 -25.51 22.31 -0.87
CA ASN A 166 -25.22 21.09 -0.10
C ASN A 166 -25.31 19.81 -0.93
N ASP A 167 -25.22 19.88 -2.25
CA ASP A 167 -25.36 18.72 -3.14
C ASP A 167 -24.41 17.58 -2.84
N CYS A 168 -23.24 17.88 -2.24
CA CYS A 168 -22.26 16.89 -1.78
C CYS A 168 -22.16 16.85 -0.25
N GLY A 169 -23.24 17.17 0.47
CA GLY A 169 -23.28 17.14 1.91
C GLY A 169 -22.46 18.23 2.60
N ARG A 170 -22.04 17.99 3.83
CA ARG A 170 -21.24 18.91 4.65
C ARG A 170 -19.79 18.44 4.73
N PRO A 171 -18.84 19.28 5.15
CA PRO A 171 -17.47 18.83 5.42
C PRO A 171 -17.44 17.68 6.43
N GLY A 172 -16.67 16.64 6.11
CA GLY A 172 -16.58 15.43 6.92
C GLY A 172 -17.14 14.20 6.21
N VAL A 173 -17.38 13.14 6.95
CA VAL A 173 -18.04 11.93 6.48
C VAL A 173 -19.55 12.09 6.59
N ASN A 174 -20.21 12.02 5.46
CA ASN A 174 -21.68 12.12 5.35
C ASN A 174 -22.30 10.75 5.19
N GLY A 175 -23.55 10.58 5.65
CA GLY A 175 -24.31 9.35 5.52
C GLY A 175 -24.63 8.70 6.84
N GLY A 176 -24.94 7.40 6.81
CA GLY A 176 -25.33 6.65 8.01
C GLY A 176 -25.85 5.27 7.69
N TYR A 177 -26.47 4.65 8.69
CA TYR A 177 -27.07 3.33 8.61
C TYR A 177 -28.31 3.31 7.70
N ILE A 178 -28.39 2.30 6.85
CA ILE A 178 -29.51 2.08 5.94
C ILE A 178 -30.17 0.74 6.25
N ALA A 179 -31.33 0.79 6.85
CA ALA A 179 -32.07 -0.41 7.29
C ALA A 179 -32.53 -1.34 6.14
N ASN A 180 -32.66 -0.82 4.92
CA ASN A 180 -33.02 -1.62 3.76
C ASN A 180 -31.76 -1.95 2.92
N PRO A 181 -31.20 -3.17 2.99
CA PRO A 181 -30.00 -3.55 2.26
C PRO A 181 -30.21 -3.65 0.75
N LEU A 182 -31.43 -3.57 0.25
CA LEU A 182 -31.76 -3.64 -1.18
C LEU A 182 -31.71 -2.26 -1.87
N VAL A 183 -31.52 -1.18 -1.10
CA VAL A 183 -31.28 0.15 -1.72
C VAL A 183 -29.98 0.09 -2.53
N ARG A 184 -29.97 0.79 -3.64
CA ARG A 184 -28.83 0.77 -4.57
C ARG A 184 -27.97 2.03 -4.41
N PHE A 185 -26.71 1.81 -4.11
CA PHE A 185 -25.67 2.83 -4.01
C PHE A 185 -24.42 2.41 -4.81
N GLY A 186 -23.39 3.26 -4.83
CA GLY A 186 -22.02 2.87 -5.12
C GLY A 186 -21.46 1.96 -4.05
N VAL A 187 -20.14 1.70 -4.09
CA VAL A 187 -19.47 0.81 -3.13
C VAL A 187 -18.17 1.45 -2.65
N ASN A 188 -17.92 1.44 -1.35
CA ASN A 188 -16.68 1.84 -0.74
C ASN A 188 -15.89 0.59 -0.34
N CYS A 189 -14.83 0.30 -1.06
CA CYS A 189 -13.95 -0.82 -0.79
C CYS A 189 -12.66 -0.36 -0.10
N PHE A 190 -12.08 -1.25 0.73
CA PHE A 190 -10.76 -1.07 1.34
C PHE A 190 -9.84 -2.21 0.93
N GLY A 191 -8.73 -1.87 0.31
CA GLY A 191 -7.73 -2.80 -0.22
C GLY A 191 -6.85 -2.12 -1.26
N SER A 192 -6.12 -2.91 -2.03
CA SER A 192 -5.31 -2.41 -3.14
C SER A 192 -6.20 -1.84 -4.23
N LYS A 193 -6.06 -0.52 -4.48
CA LYS A 193 -6.85 0.15 -5.51
C LYS A 193 -6.49 -0.40 -6.90
N PRO A 194 -7.47 -0.85 -7.70
CA PRO A 194 -7.20 -1.32 -9.06
C PRO A 194 -6.58 -0.19 -9.92
N ARG A 195 -5.64 -0.57 -10.78
CA ARG A 195 -5.06 0.37 -11.74
C ARG A 195 -6.09 0.69 -12.82
N ILE A 196 -6.15 1.96 -13.22
CA ILE A 196 -6.94 2.36 -14.38
C ILE A 196 -6.23 1.80 -15.61
N THR A 197 -6.83 0.82 -16.28
CA THR A 197 -6.43 0.39 -17.61
C THR A 197 -7.12 1.32 -18.60
N GLY A 198 -6.37 1.84 -19.59
CA GLY A 198 -6.81 2.92 -20.47
C GLY A 198 -7.99 2.61 -21.40
N ASP A 199 -8.76 1.59 -21.13
CA ASP A 199 -9.94 1.16 -21.89
C ASP A 199 -11.28 1.43 -21.15
N ASP A 200 -11.25 2.21 -20.04
CA ASP A 200 -12.45 2.62 -19.27
C ASP A 200 -12.84 4.08 -19.54
#